data_693ea757577ce0a99e67fa7b67f840e4
#
_entry.id   693ea757577ce0a99e67fa7b67f840e4
#
_cell.length_a   1.000
_cell.length_b   1.000
_cell.length_c   1.000
_cell.angle_alpha   90.00
_cell.angle_beta   90.00
_cell.angle_gamma   90.00
#
_symmetry.space_group_name_H-M   'P 1'
#
loop_
_entity.id
_entity.type
_entity.pdbx_description
1 polymer ?
#
loop_
_entity_poly.entity_id
_entity_poly.type
_entity_poly.pdbx_seq_one_letter_code
_entity_poly.pdbx_strand_id
1 'polypeptide(L)'
;ATGAKKAEAGEGGEGSGETTETLTVAFGRFNPPTVGHGKLLAAAQKAAQGEDMKIYPSRSQDPKKNPLDPDMKVSFMKKMFPDYAENIVNDDEMKSIFNVLTTADEGGYRNVNIIVGSDRQAEFENLATKYNGDLYNFENIRVISAGVRDADAEGVEGMSASKMRKAVVDNDFDAFRRGTPKELDDGDTQALFDAVRAGMKIKKKKEVAEMWEIAPKCDPKGL
;
A
#
# COMPACT_ATOMS: atom_id res chain seq x y z
N ALA A 1 60.75 26.47 -33.58
CA ALA A 1 59.41 25.98 -33.86
C ALA A 1 59.17 24.67 -33.05
N THR A 2 58.62 24.75 -31.87
CA THR A 2 58.23 23.58 -31.08
C THR A 2 56.90 23.88 -30.51
N GLY A 3 55.86 23.24 -31.08
CA GLY A 3 54.47 23.28 -30.58
C GLY A 3 54.28 22.33 -29.41
N ALA A 4 53.87 22.85 -28.27
CA ALA A 4 53.40 22.07 -27.14
C ALA A 4 51.91 21.72 -27.29
N LYS A 5 51.62 20.45 -27.36
CA LYS A 5 50.25 19.93 -27.33
C LYS A 5 49.73 20.00 -25.91
N LYS A 6 48.65 20.77 -25.70
CA LYS A 6 47.88 20.85 -24.47
C LYS A 6 46.96 19.63 -24.43
N ALA A 7 47.02 18.84 -23.35
CA ALA A 7 46.09 17.76 -23.10
C ALA A 7 44.76 18.36 -22.56
N GLU A 8 43.69 18.05 -23.28
CA GLU A 8 42.35 18.36 -22.81
C GLU A 8 41.91 17.30 -21.81
N ALA A 9 41.54 17.77 -20.61
CA ALA A 9 40.90 16.95 -19.59
C ALA A 9 39.48 16.64 -20.03
N GLY A 10 39.13 15.36 -20.08
CA GLY A 10 37.78 14.92 -20.35
C GLY A 10 36.85 15.33 -19.22
N GLU A 11 35.85 16.10 -19.57
CA GLU A 11 34.71 16.36 -18.69
C GLU A 11 33.92 15.07 -18.54
N GLY A 12 33.82 14.62 -17.26
CA GLY A 12 32.92 13.57 -16.87
C GLY A 12 31.48 14.04 -17.06
N GLY A 13 30.77 13.43 -18.00
CA GLY A 13 29.36 13.66 -18.19
C GLY A 13 28.62 13.15 -16.97
N GLU A 14 28.14 14.09 -16.15
CA GLU A 14 27.04 13.82 -15.24
C GLU A 14 25.83 13.48 -16.11
N GLY A 15 25.40 12.22 -16.03
CA GLY A 15 24.15 11.79 -16.64
C GLY A 15 23.00 12.55 -15.97
N SER A 16 22.54 13.62 -16.62
CA SER A 16 21.24 14.21 -16.32
C SER A 16 20.20 13.15 -16.62
N GLY A 17 19.72 12.44 -15.58
CA GLY A 17 18.50 11.66 -15.71
C GLY A 17 17.43 12.61 -16.23
N GLU A 18 16.91 12.33 -17.44
CA GLU A 18 15.72 13.02 -17.94
C GLU A 18 14.63 12.83 -16.87
N THR A 19 14.29 13.92 -16.17
CA THR A 19 13.12 13.94 -15.32
C THR A 19 11.92 13.78 -16.23
N THR A 20 11.21 12.68 -16.09
CA THR A 20 9.96 12.47 -16.82
C THR A 20 8.98 13.60 -16.44
N GLU A 21 8.29 14.16 -17.42
CA GLU A 21 7.38 15.30 -17.18
C GLU A 21 6.13 14.88 -16.41
N THR A 22 5.85 13.59 -16.36
CA THR A 22 4.61 13.04 -15.77
C THR A 22 4.91 12.09 -14.61
N LEU A 23 4.29 12.32 -13.46
CA LEU A 23 4.27 11.38 -12.35
C LEU A 23 2.92 10.67 -12.27
N THR A 24 2.93 9.35 -12.24
CA THR A 24 1.74 8.55 -11.92
C THR A 24 1.76 8.14 -10.46
N VAL A 25 0.70 8.48 -9.74
CA VAL A 25 0.58 8.28 -8.29
C VAL A 25 -0.58 7.36 -7.96
N ALA A 26 -0.35 6.33 -7.16
CA ALA A 26 -1.39 5.60 -6.46
C ALA A 26 -1.32 5.95 -4.96
N PHE A 27 -2.39 6.53 -4.41
CA PHE A 27 -2.49 6.87 -3.00
C PHE A 27 -3.64 6.10 -2.34
N GLY A 28 -3.36 5.38 -1.25
CA GLY A 28 -4.39 4.57 -0.62
C GLY A 28 -4.09 4.15 0.82
N ARG A 29 -5.11 3.63 1.50
CA ARG A 29 -4.96 3.16 2.90
C ARG A 29 -4.20 1.85 3.01
N PHE A 30 -4.45 0.88 2.13
CA PHE A 30 -3.81 -0.44 2.12
C PHE A 30 -3.77 -1.10 3.52
N ASN A 31 -4.90 -1.12 4.23
CA ASN A 31 -4.89 -1.50 5.65
C ASN A 31 -5.93 -2.56 6.05
N PRO A 32 -5.57 -3.85 5.94
CA PRO A 32 -4.32 -4.36 5.36
C PRO A 32 -4.30 -4.27 3.84
N PRO A 33 -3.10 -4.39 3.20
CA PRO A 33 -3.03 -4.62 1.77
C PRO A 33 -3.72 -5.95 1.41
N THR A 34 -4.29 -6.03 0.21
CA THR A 34 -5.05 -7.20 -0.26
C THR A 34 -4.68 -7.50 -1.70
N VAL A 35 -4.93 -8.72 -2.13
CA VAL A 35 -4.78 -9.11 -3.54
C VAL A 35 -5.52 -8.17 -4.50
N GLY A 36 -6.68 -7.64 -4.09
CA GLY A 36 -7.44 -6.66 -4.89
C GLY A 36 -6.72 -5.33 -5.13
N HIS A 37 -5.73 -4.98 -4.32
CA HIS A 37 -4.91 -3.80 -4.58
C HIS A 37 -3.96 -3.98 -5.77
N GLY A 38 -3.65 -5.23 -6.16
CA GLY A 38 -2.86 -5.51 -7.36
C GLY A 38 -3.47 -4.89 -8.63
N LYS A 39 -4.81 -4.86 -8.73
CA LYS A 39 -5.50 -4.18 -9.86
C LYS A 39 -5.21 -2.67 -9.89
N LEU A 40 -5.16 -2.03 -8.72
CA LEU A 40 -4.82 -0.60 -8.61
C LEU A 40 -3.39 -0.35 -9.06
N LEU A 41 -2.44 -1.20 -8.64
CA LEU A 41 -1.03 -1.08 -9.00
C LEU A 41 -0.82 -1.34 -10.51
N ALA A 42 -1.48 -2.35 -11.06
CA ALA A 42 -1.43 -2.62 -12.50
C ALA A 42 -2.03 -1.46 -13.34
N ALA A 43 -3.11 -0.84 -12.86
CA ALA A 43 -3.68 0.34 -13.50
C ALA A 43 -2.71 1.53 -13.44
N ALA A 44 -2.00 1.71 -12.33
CA ALA A 44 -0.98 2.74 -12.19
C ALA A 44 0.19 2.52 -13.17
N GLN A 45 0.69 1.30 -13.27
CA GLN A 45 1.75 0.95 -14.22
C GLN A 45 1.31 1.19 -15.67
N LYS A 46 0.08 0.79 -16.01
CA LYS A 46 -0.48 1.03 -17.35
C LYS A 46 -0.61 2.52 -17.66
N ALA A 47 -1.03 3.33 -16.68
CA ALA A 47 -1.18 4.77 -16.85
C ALA A 47 0.16 5.50 -16.93
N ALA A 48 1.19 4.98 -16.26
CA ALA A 48 2.53 5.55 -16.29
C ALA A 48 3.21 5.43 -17.66
N GLN A 49 2.88 4.40 -18.46
CA GLN A 49 3.40 4.21 -19.83
C GLN A 49 4.95 4.25 -19.95
N GLY A 50 5.64 3.86 -18.88
CA GLY A 50 7.09 3.88 -18.78
C GLY A 50 7.67 5.14 -18.14
N GLU A 51 6.84 6.15 -17.84
CA GLU A 51 7.22 7.30 -17.03
C GLU A 51 7.19 6.96 -15.51
N ASP A 52 7.53 7.93 -14.69
CA ASP A 52 7.65 7.74 -13.25
C ASP A 52 6.33 7.32 -12.60
N MET A 53 6.41 6.30 -11.76
CA MET A 53 5.30 5.80 -10.96
C MET A 53 5.70 5.69 -9.49
N LYS A 54 4.85 6.19 -8.60
CA LYS A 54 5.03 6.07 -7.14
C LYS A 54 3.74 5.65 -6.45
N ILE A 55 3.86 4.78 -5.48
CA ILE A 55 2.75 4.24 -4.70
C ILE A 55 2.94 4.70 -3.26
N TYR A 56 1.96 5.45 -2.75
CA TYR A 56 2.01 6.03 -1.42
C TYR A 56 0.96 5.41 -0.49
N PRO A 57 1.34 4.47 0.37
CA PRO A 57 0.47 3.99 1.44
C PRO A 57 0.26 5.09 2.48
N SER A 58 -1.01 5.39 2.83
CA SER A 58 -1.30 6.42 3.84
C SER A 58 -0.63 6.11 5.18
N ARG A 59 -0.22 7.14 5.90
CA ARG A 59 0.42 7.04 7.23
C ARG A 59 -0.57 6.98 8.40
N SER A 60 -1.89 6.98 8.11
CA SER A 60 -2.93 6.92 9.13
C SER A 60 -2.90 5.59 9.88
N GLN A 61 -3.00 5.65 11.21
CA GLN A 61 -3.11 4.47 12.08
C GLN A 61 -4.25 4.64 13.08
N ASP A 62 -5.16 3.68 13.13
CA ASP A 62 -6.23 3.58 14.11
C ASP A 62 -6.73 2.11 14.23
N PRO A 63 -7.26 1.69 15.39
CA PRO A 63 -7.64 0.30 15.60
C PRO A 63 -8.80 -0.21 14.73
N LYS A 64 -9.61 0.67 14.15
CA LYS A 64 -10.83 0.27 13.42
C LYS A 64 -10.60 0.09 11.93
N LYS A 65 -9.96 1.08 11.28
CA LYS A 65 -9.83 1.13 9.82
C LYS A 65 -8.39 1.00 9.34
N ASN A 66 -7.42 1.37 10.18
CA ASN A 66 -6.00 1.40 9.84
C ASN A 66 -5.13 0.75 10.94
N PRO A 67 -5.36 -0.55 11.25
CA PRO A 67 -4.70 -1.21 12.38
C PRO A 67 -3.20 -1.42 12.20
N LEU A 68 -2.71 -1.53 10.95
CA LEU A 68 -1.29 -1.76 10.72
C LEU A 68 -0.46 -0.51 10.96
N ASP A 69 0.68 -0.70 11.59
CA ASP A 69 1.76 0.27 11.59
C ASP A 69 2.19 0.62 10.16
N PRO A 70 2.45 1.90 9.85
CA PRO A 70 2.79 2.32 8.50
C PRO A 70 4.01 1.65 7.88
N ASP A 71 5.10 1.46 8.64
CA ASP A 71 6.33 0.83 8.13
C ASP A 71 6.13 -0.66 7.89
N MET A 72 5.45 -1.32 8.82
CA MET A 72 5.07 -2.72 8.68
C MET A 72 4.16 -2.93 7.47
N LYS A 73 3.21 -2.04 7.24
CA LYS A 73 2.34 -2.06 6.07
C LYS A 73 3.13 -1.98 4.75
N VAL A 74 4.08 -1.06 4.66
CA VAL A 74 4.97 -0.94 3.50
C VAL A 74 5.78 -2.21 3.29
N SER A 75 6.34 -2.78 4.35
CA SER A 75 7.09 -4.04 4.29
C SER A 75 6.25 -5.18 3.70
N PHE A 76 5.01 -5.36 4.19
CA PHE A 76 4.10 -6.37 3.62
C PHE A 76 3.70 -6.07 2.19
N MET A 77 3.47 -4.79 1.83
CA MET A 77 3.14 -4.43 0.45
C MET A 77 4.27 -4.80 -0.51
N LYS A 78 5.54 -4.55 -0.15
CA LYS A 78 6.70 -4.91 -0.97
C LYS A 78 6.84 -6.42 -1.16
N LYS A 79 6.51 -7.22 -0.15
CA LYS A 79 6.48 -8.68 -0.25
C LYS A 79 5.31 -9.19 -1.11
N MET A 80 4.14 -8.58 -0.95
CA MET A 80 2.93 -8.96 -1.69
C MET A 80 2.98 -8.59 -3.18
N PHE A 81 3.70 -7.52 -3.50
CA PHE A 81 3.77 -6.95 -4.84
C PHE A 81 5.23 -6.68 -5.23
N PRO A 82 6.05 -7.74 -5.40
CA PRO A 82 7.48 -7.58 -5.65
C PRO A 82 7.79 -6.79 -6.94
N ASP A 83 6.95 -6.92 -7.96
CA ASP A 83 7.10 -6.17 -9.22
C ASP A 83 6.98 -4.65 -9.03
N TYR A 84 6.37 -4.20 -7.95
CA TYR A 84 6.17 -2.79 -7.61
C TYR A 84 6.98 -2.34 -6.38
N ALA A 85 7.84 -3.19 -5.84
CA ALA A 85 8.53 -2.93 -4.58
C ALA A 85 9.33 -1.62 -4.58
N GLU A 86 9.99 -1.30 -5.70
CA GLU A 86 10.77 -0.07 -5.87
C GLU A 86 9.87 1.19 -5.99
N ASN A 87 8.63 1.02 -6.45
CA ASN A 87 7.68 2.11 -6.59
C ASN A 87 6.93 2.41 -5.28
N ILE A 88 6.94 1.48 -4.30
CA ILE A 88 6.26 1.65 -3.02
C ILE A 88 7.12 2.51 -2.10
N VAL A 89 6.66 3.74 -1.87
CA VAL A 89 7.36 4.76 -1.09
C VAL A 89 7.07 4.59 0.41
N ASN A 90 8.12 4.63 1.22
CA ASN A 90 8.02 4.72 2.67
C ASN A 90 8.58 6.06 3.12
N ASP A 91 7.72 7.06 3.22
CA ASP A 91 8.08 8.42 3.57
C ASP A 91 7.07 8.98 4.60
N ASP A 92 7.58 9.40 5.75
CA ASP A 92 6.78 9.88 6.87
C ASP A 92 6.08 11.21 6.59
N GLU A 93 6.59 12.01 5.66
CA GLU A 93 5.99 13.28 5.28
C GLU A 93 4.79 13.10 4.33
N MET A 94 4.66 11.98 3.66
CA MET A 94 3.59 11.68 2.71
C MET A 94 2.29 11.26 3.43
N LYS A 95 1.78 12.12 4.30
CA LYS A 95 0.60 11.86 5.16
C LYS A 95 -0.72 12.00 4.41
N SER A 96 -0.75 12.80 3.36
CA SER A 96 -1.94 13.07 2.55
C SER A 96 -1.60 13.13 1.07
N ILE A 97 -2.62 13.06 0.22
CA ILE A 97 -2.43 13.28 -1.22
C ILE A 97 -1.88 14.68 -1.52
N PHE A 98 -2.20 15.67 -0.71
CA PHE A 98 -1.69 17.03 -0.89
C PHE A 98 -0.18 17.11 -0.67
N ASN A 99 0.35 16.44 0.36
CA ASN A 99 1.81 16.34 0.54
C ASN A 99 2.49 15.72 -0.69
N VAL A 100 1.90 14.63 -1.21
CA VAL A 100 2.42 13.95 -2.40
C VAL A 100 2.43 14.88 -3.62
N LEU A 101 1.33 15.61 -3.86
CA LEU A 101 1.20 16.52 -5.01
C LEU A 101 2.13 17.73 -4.87
N THR A 102 2.23 18.32 -3.68
CA THR A 102 3.16 19.43 -3.43
C THR A 102 4.61 19.01 -3.66
N THR A 103 5.01 17.85 -3.11
CA THR A 103 6.36 17.31 -3.33
C THR A 103 6.62 16.97 -4.80
N ALA A 104 5.62 16.51 -5.54
CA ALA A 104 5.75 16.24 -6.96
C ALA A 104 5.95 17.53 -7.77
N ASP A 105 5.21 18.58 -7.48
CA ASP A 105 5.37 19.90 -8.11
C ASP A 105 6.75 20.51 -7.80
N GLU A 106 7.18 20.48 -6.53
CA GLU A 106 8.51 20.89 -6.11
C GLU A 106 9.63 20.06 -6.79
N GLY A 107 9.35 18.79 -7.07
CA GLY A 107 10.24 17.88 -7.81
C GLY A 107 10.30 18.14 -9.32
N GLY A 108 9.53 19.10 -9.85
CA GLY A 108 9.55 19.54 -11.23
C GLY A 108 8.63 18.76 -12.17
N TYR A 109 7.75 17.89 -11.67
CA TYR A 109 6.74 17.24 -12.51
C TYR A 109 5.71 18.27 -12.97
N ARG A 110 5.42 18.29 -14.26
CA ARG A 110 4.44 19.20 -14.87
C ARG A 110 3.06 18.60 -14.99
N ASN A 111 3.00 17.27 -15.03
CA ASN A 111 1.77 16.51 -15.18
C ASN A 111 1.66 15.45 -14.07
N VAL A 112 0.43 15.16 -13.63
CA VAL A 112 0.19 14.09 -12.66
C VAL A 112 -1.03 13.25 -13.04
N ASN A 113 -0.85 11.93 -12.99
CA ASN A 113 -1.93 10.95 -13.05
C ASN A 113 -2.19 10.41 -11.65
N ILE A 114 -3.39 10.52 -11.14
CA ILE A 114 -3.78 10.01 -9.82
C ILE A 114 -4.67 8.80 -10.02
N ILE A 115 -4.21 7.64 -9.58
CA ILE A 115 -4.92 6.38 -9.73
C ILE A 115 -5.69 6.06 -8.45
N VAL A 116 -6.99 5.87 -8.59
CA VAL A 116 -7.92 5.63 -7.46
C VAL A 116 -8.92 4.52 -7.78
N GLY A 117 -9.59 3.97 -6.76
CA GLY A 117 -10.79 3.17 -6.98
C GLY A 117 -11.92 4.02 -7.56
N SER A 118 -12.81 3.39 -8.33
CA SER A 118 -13.92 4.09 -9.00
C SER A 118 -14.83 4.87 -8.03
N ASP A 119 -14.99 4.36 -6.81
CA ASP A 119 -15.78 4.96 -5.73
C ASP A 119 -15.22 6.30 -5.21
N ARG A 120 -13.97 6.62 -5.55
CA ARG A 120 -13.28 7.82 -5.09
C ARG A 120 -12.88 8.79 -6.20
N GLN A 121 -13.14 8.44 -7.46
CA GLN A 121 -12.69 9.24 -8.60
C GLN A 121 -13.18 10.69 -8.52
N ALA A 122 -14.49 10.88 -8.38
CA ALA A 122 -15.08 12.24 -8.33
C ALA A 122 -14.58 13.06 -7.12
N GLU A 123 -14.35 12.42 -5.96
CA GLU A 123 -13.77 13.08 -4.79
C GLU A 123 -12.36 13.61 -5.09
N PHE A 124 -11.50 12.76 -5.69
CA PHE A 124 -10.12 13.13 -5.98
C PHE A 124 -10.02 14.14 -7.12
N GLU A 125 -10.88 14.06 -8.15
CA GLU A 125 -10.95 15.07 -9.21
C GLU A 125 -11.25 16.46 -8.63
N ASN A 126 -12.27 16.56 -7.78
CA ASN A 126 -12.61 17.81 -7.13
C ASN A 126 -11.48 18.33 -6.23
N LEU A 127 -10.90 17.47 -5.40
CA LEU A 127 -9.84 17.87 -4.48
C LEU A 127 -8.57 18.32 -5.21
N ALA A 128 -8.09 17.52 -6.16
CA ALA A 128 -6.86 17.82 -6.87
C ALA A 128 -6.96 19.09 -7.72
N THR A 129 -8.08 19.27 -8.42
CA THR A 129 -8.29 20.45 -9.26
C THR A 129 -8.47 21.72 -8.45
N LYS A 130 -9.18 21.65 -7.31
CA LYS A 130 -9.48 22.81 -6.47
C LYS A 130 -8.23 23.53 -5.97
N TYR A 131 -7.18 22.79 -5.65
CA TYR A 131 -5.96 23.33 -5.07
C TYR A 131 -4.82 23.52 -6.09
N ASN A 132 -5.09 23.26 -7.37
CA ASN A 132 -4.16 23.57 -8.44
C ASN A 132 -4.09 25.08 -8.66
N GLY A 133 -2.91 25.65 -8.65
CA GLY A 133 -2.66 27.09 -8.63
C GLY A 133 -2.53 27.71 -7.23
N ASP A 134 -2.82 26.92 -6.17
CA ASP A 134 -2.76 27.35 -4.77
C ASP A 134 -1.66 26.60 -4.00
N LEU A 135 -1.73 25.26 -3.96
CA LEU A 135 -0.78 24.41 -3.25
C LEU A 135 0.30 23.81 -4.18
N TYR A 136 -0.02 23.64 -5.43
CA TYR A 136 0.84 23.09 -6.49
C TYR A 136 0.36 23.67 -7.84
N ASN A 137 1.17 23.50 -8.90
CA ASN A 137 0.88 24.11 -10.20
C ASN A 137 1.15 23.17 -11.36
N PHE A 138 0.35 22.11 -11.49
CA PHE A 138 0.46 21.18 -12.61
C PHE A 138 -0.22 21.73 -13.87
N GLU A 139 0.36 21.46 -15.03
CA GLU A 139 -0.25 21.75 -16.33
C GLU A 139 -1.44 20.84 -16.58
N ASN A 140 -1.31 19.55 -16.21
CA ASN A 140 -2.37 18.58 -16.34
C ASN A 140 -2.49 17.71 -15.08
N ILE A 141 -3.71 17.57 -14.57
CA ILE A 141 -4.08 16.64 -13.54
C ILE A 141 -5.11 15.68 -14.12
N ARG A 142 -4.82 14.38 -14.07
CA ARG A 142 -5.76 13.33 -14.48
C ARG A 142 -6.04 12.40 -13.32
N VAL A 143 -7.32 12.19 -13.02
CA VAL A 143 -7.74 11.17 -12.05
C VAL A 143 -8.32 9.99 -12.80
N ILE A 144 -7.65 8.85 -12.68
CA ILE A 144 -7.93 7.65 -13.46
C ILE A 144 -8.46 6.57 -12.53
N SER A 145 -9.62 6.01 -12.88
CA SER A 145 -10.18 4.89 -12.15
C SER A 145 -9.42 3.59 -12.48
N ALA A 146 -9.05 2.83 -11.45
CA ALA A 146 -8.54 1.48 -11.60
C ALA A 146 -9.64 0.44 -11.91
N GLY A 147 -10.84 0.88 -12.20
CA GLY A 147 -12.01 0.05 -12.46
C GLY A 147 -12.89 -0.15 -11.23
N VAL A 148 -14.06 -0.74 -11.47
CA VAL A 148 -15.03 -1.04 -10.43
C VAL A 148 -14.48 -2.17 -9.56
N ARG A 149 -14.49 -1.95 -8.24
CA ARG A 149 -14.31 -3.06 -7.29
C ARG A 149 -15.65 -3.74 -7.14
N ASP A 150 -15.76 -4.97 -7.61
CA ASP A 150 -16.92 -5.81 -7.31
C ASP A 150 -16.79 -6.29 -5.85
N ALA A 151 -17.49 -5.59 -4.96
CA ALA A 151 -17.49 -5.93 -3.54
C ALA A 151 -18.27 -7.21 -3.24
N ASP A 152 -19.14 -7.60 -4.18
CA ASP A 152 -20.01 -8.79 -4.09
C ASP A 152 -19.43 -10.00 -4.83
N ALA A 153 -18.32 -9.82 -5.57
CA ALA A 153 -17.64 -10.92 -6.22
C ALA A 153 -17.23 -11.99 -5.18
N GLU A 154 -17.59 -13.22 -5.47
CA GLU A 154 -17.11 -14.37 -4.70
C GLU A 154 -15.63 -14.64 -5.05
N GLY A 155 -14.82 -14.94 -4.03
CA GLY A 155 -13.40 -15.29 -4.22
C GLY A 155 -12.43 -14.13 -4.07
N VAL A 156 -11.31 -14.26 -4.77
CA VAL A 156 -10.12 -13.38 -4.63
C VAL A 156 -10.42 -11.93 -5.04
N GLU A 157 -11.26 -11.72 -6.04
CA GLU A 157 -11.59 -10.39 -6.57
C GLU A 157 -12.44 -9.55 -5.62
N GLY A 158 -13.29 -10.20 -4.81
CA GLY A 158 -14.14 -9.55 -3.82
C GLY A 158 -13.47 -9.28 -2.48
N MET A 159 -12.18 -9.67 -2.29
CA MET A 159 -11.49 -9.49 -1.02
C MET A 159 -11.08 -8.04 -0.79
N SER A 160 -11.76 -7.40 0.14
CA SER A 160 -11.46 -6.03 0.58
C SER A 160 -10.70 -6.02 1.91
N ALA A 161 -10.02 -4.91 2.21
CA ALA A 161 -9.38 -4.71 3.52
C ALA A 161 -10.39 -4.84 4.68
N SER A 162 -11.66 -4.48 4.47
CA SER A 162 -12.72 -4.65 5.47
C SER A 162 -13.06 -6.11 5.70
N LYS A 163 -13.15 -6.92 4.64
CA LYS A 163 -13.37 -8.37 4.75
C LYS A 163 -12.18 -9.05 5.46
N MET A 164 -10.94 -8.63 5.16
CA MET A 164 -9.76 -9.15 5.85
C MET A 164 -9.76 -8.80 7.34
N ARG A 165 -10.08 -7.55 7.71
CA ARG A 165 -10.22 -7.19 9.13
C ARG A 165 -11.34 -7.97 9.81
N LYS A 166 -12.46 -8.24 9.12
CA LYS A 166 -13.53 -9.11 9.64
C LYS A 166 -13.03 -10.53 9.89
N ALA A 167 -12.28 -11.12 8.95
CA ALA A 167 -11.68 -12.44 9.13
C ALA A 167 -10.79 -12.50 10.40
N VAL A 168 -10.06 -11.43 10.70
CA VAL A 168 -9.27 -11.33 11.94
C VAL A 168 -10.16 -11.30 13.17
N VAL A 169 -11.29 -10.56 13.15
CA VAL A 169 -12.27 -10.54 14.25
C VAL A 169 -12.86 -11.93 14.48
N ASP A 170 -13.22 -12.61 13.39
CA ASP A 170 -13.82 -13.94 13.41
C ASP A 170 -12.80 -15.05 13.72
N ASN A 171 -11.50 -14.72 13.78
CA ASN A 171 -10.38 -15.65 13.88
C ASN A 171 -10.34 -16.69 12.75
N ASP A 172 -10.74 -16.29 11.56
CA ASP A 172 -10.78 -17.11 10.35
C ASP A 172 -9.55 -16.82 9.49
N PHE A 173 -8.48 -17.61 9.72
CA PHE A 173 -7.23 -17.47 8.99
C PHE A 173 -7.40 -17.83 7.51
N ASP A 174 -8.20 -18.84 7.19
CA ASP A 174 -8.40 -19.28 5.81
C ASP A 174 -9.10 -18.20 4.97
N ALA A 175 -10.11 -17.53 5.55
CA ALA A 175 -10.71 -16.38 4.90
C ALA A 175 -9.71 -15.24 4.71
N PHE A 176 -8.84 -14.99 5.69
CA PHE A 176 -7.79 -13.98 5.58
C PHE A 176 -6.77 -14.33 4.49
N ARG A 177 -6.32 -15.60 4.45
CA ARG A 177 -5.35 -16.10 3.47
C ARG A 177 -5.84 -15.92 2.02
N ARG A 178 -7.13 -16.09 1.76
CA ARG A 178 -7.71 -15.81 0.45
C ARG A 178 -7.57 -14.36 0.00
N GLY A 179 -7.37 -13.43 0.91
CA GLY A 179 -7.16 -12.01 0.63
C GLY A 179 -5.71 -11.63 0.36
N THR A 180 -4.76 -12.56 0.52
CA THR A 180 -3.33 -12.34 0.22
C THR A 180 -2.95 -13.00 -1.09
N PRO A 181 -2.03 -12.42 -1.88
CA PRO A 181 -1.53 -13.05 -3.09
C PRO A 181 -0.59 -14.22 -2.75
N LYS A 182 -0.29 -15.05 -3.76
CA LYS A 182 0.57 -16.24 -3.61
C LYS A 182 2.03 -15.89 -3.26
N GLU A 183 2.46 -14.70 -3.64
CA GLU A 183 3.80 -14.15 -3.36
C GLU A 183 4.06 -13.99 -1.86
N LEU A 184 3.00 -13.86 -1.06
CA LEU A 184 3.10 -13.87 0.39
C LEU A 184 2.90 -15.29 0.90
N ASP A 185 3.93 -15.90 1.47
CA ASP A 185 3.85 -17.25 2.01
C ASP A 185 2.94 -17.34 3.27
N ASP A 186 2.70 -18.54 3.75
CA ASP A 186 1.81 -18.76 4.90
C ASP A 186 2.39 -18.18 6.20
N GLY A 187 3.71 -18.18 6.36
CA GLY A 187 4.38 -17.59 7.52
C GLY A 187 4.22 -16.07 7.55
N ASP A 188 4.49 -15.41 6.43
CA ASP A 188 4.28 -13.96 6.27
C ASP A 188 2.78 -13.60 6.35
N THR A 189 1.90 -14.45 5.82
CA THR A 189 0.44 -14.26 5.95
C THR A 189 0.00 -14.35 7.41
N GLN A 190 0.53 -15.29 8.19
CA GLN A 190 0.26 -15.39 9.62
C GLN A 190 0.79 -14.18 10.39
N ALA A 191 1.97 -13.70 10.04
CA ALA A 191 2.54 -12.49 10.62
C ALA A 191 1.68 -11.26 10.33
N LEU A 192 1.18 -11.11 9.09
CA LEU A 192 0.24 -10.05 8.72
C LEU A 192 -1.08 -10.15 9.49
N PHE A 193 -1.64 -11.36 9.61
CA PHE A 193 -2.86 -11.62 10.37
C PHE A 193 -2.72 -11.22 11.85
N ASP A 194 -1.60 -11.62 12.48
CA ASP A 194 -1.32 -11.29 13.88
C ASP A 194 -1.04 -9.80 14.08
N ALA A 195 -0.38 -9.13 13.13
CA ALA A 195 -0.15 -7.69 13.15
C ALA A 195 -1.47 -6.91 13.06
N VAL A 196 -2.38 -7.30 12.16
CA VAL A 196 -3.72 -6.70 12.06
C VAL A 196 -4.50 -6.92 13.35
N ARG A 197 -4.47 -8.14 13.91
CA ARG A 197 -5.12 -8.46 15.20
C ARG A 197 -4.62 -7.57 16.33
N ALA A 198 -3.29 -7.44 16.44
CA ALA A 198 -2.66 -6.60 17.46
C ALA A 198 -3.05 -5.12 17.31
N GLY A 199 -3.00 -4.59 16.09
CA GLY A 199 -3.39 -3.22 15.79
C GLY A 199 -4.87 -2.94 16.03
N MET A 200 -5.74 -3.92 15.81
CA MET A 200 -7.16 -3.87 16.18
C MET A 200 -7.41 -4.02 17.68
N LYS A 201 -6.37 -4.31 18.48
CA LYS A 201 -6.44 -4.54 19.93
C LYS A 201 -7.35 -5.73 20.31
N ILE A 202 -7.43 -6.74 19.43
CA ILE A 202 -8.21 -7.95 19.68
C ILE A 202 -7.36 -8.92 20.50
N LYS A 203 -7.84 -9.25 21.71
CA LYS A 203 -7.18 -10.24 22.57
C LYS A 203 -7.24 -11.63 21.91
N LYS A 204 -6.12 -12.37 21.91
CA LYS A 204 -6.15 -13.81 21.58
C LYS A 204 -7.11 -14.49 22.58
N LYS A 205 -8.07 -15.27 22.07
CA LYS A 205 -8.83 -16.18 22.97
C LYS A 205 -7.78 -17.09 23.62
N LYS A 206 -7.67 -17.06 24.94
CA LYS A 206 -6.90 -18.08 25.66
C LYS A 206 -7.47 -19.44 25.23
N GLU A 207 -6.62 -20.32 24.74
CA GLU A 207 -7.01 -21.70 24.52
C GLU A 207 -7.53 -22.24 25.86
N VAL A 208 -8.79 -22.68 25.85
CA VAL A 208 -9.46 -23.26 27.03
C VAL A 208 -8.92 -24.69 27.29
N ALA A 209 -7.79 -25.04 26.69
CA ALA A 209 -7.18 -26.37 26.85
C ALA A 209 -6.58 -26.63 28.24
N GLU A 210 -6.29 -25.59 29.04
CA GLU A 210 -5.69 -25.79 30.36
C GLU A 210 -6.74 -25.98 31.50
N MET A 211 -8.04 -25.90 31.20
CA MET A 211 -9.06 -25.95 32.25
C MET A 211 -9.59 -27.38 32.52
N TRP A 212 -9.17 -28.38 31.75
CA TRP A 212 -9.57 -29.77 31.93
C TRP A 212 -8.60 -30.61 32.77
N GLU A 213 -7.41 -30.10 33.09
CA GLU A 213 -6.42 -30.82 33.91
C GLU A 213 -6.60 -30.64 35.43
N ILE A 214 -7.51 -29.79 35.87
CA ILE A 214 -7.78 -29.54 37.31
C ILE A 214 -9.15 -30.04 37.71
N ALA A 215 -9.69 -31.05 37.08
CA ALA A 215 -10.82 -31.79 37.64
C ALA A 215 -10.26 -32.79 38.63
N PRO A 216 -10.64 -32.72 39.93
CA PRO A 216 -10.23 -33.74 40.88
C PRO A 216 -10.79 -35.10 40.44
N LYS A 217 -9.87 -36.07 40.24
CA LYS A 217 -10.26 -37.47 40.00
C LYS A 217 -11.12 -37.87 41.19
N CYS A 218 -12.41 -38.05 40.99
CA CYS A 218 -13.25 -38.71 41.95
C CYS A 218 -12.74 -40.16 42.15
N ASP A 219 -12.23 -40.44 43.31
CA ASP A 219 -11.84 -41.80 43.74
C ASP A 219 -13.13 -42.63 43.94
N PRO A 220 -13.34 -43.73 43.19
CA PRO A 220 -14.56 -44.52 43.31
C PRO A 220 -14.46 -45.60 44.42
N LYS A 221 -13.71 -45.37 45.47
CA LYS A 221 -13.66 -46.28 46.63
C LYS A 221 -13.99 -45.57 47.94
N GLY A 222 -15.27 -45.47 48.19
CA GLY A 222 -15.83 -45.05 49.47
C GLY A 222 -17.19 -45.71 49.70
N LEU A 223 -17.20 -47.02 49.97
CA LEU A 223 -18.18 -47.76 50.72
C LEU A 223 -17.51 -49.03 51.22
#